data_94242d51cf19f91ffb75c8ce067c9862
#
_entry.id   94242d51cf19f91ffb75c8ce067c9862
#
_cell.length_a   1.000
_cell.length_b   1.000
_cell.length_c   1.000
_cell.angle_alpha   90.00
_cell.angle_beta   90.00
_cell.angle_gamma   90.00
#
_symmetry.space_group_name_H-M   'P 1'
#
loop_
_entity.id
_entity.type
_entity.pdbx_description
1 polymer ?
#
loop_
_entity_poly.entity_id
_entity_poly.type
_entity_poly.pdbx_seq_one_letter_code
_entity_poly.pdbx_strand_id
1 'polypeptide(L)'
;MSSSLHDFTAHRPRMGRGSGFVKKSINLRIISTIFSRSFFMYVYDKMILAILLLIINVLLYINTREPQELTDVREKYRTLREHLKETNNQEFKMLYKEIPVTAHKRMTGSIGYNVSKGSDIGLCIDGEPNEIFHVLIHELAHCTVDEYSHSKDFWKNFDELRTMCVSLGIYREIPQRTEFCGKHIQDK
;
A
#
# COMPACT_ATOMS: atom_id res chain seq x y z
N MET A 1 -82.79 -84.57 -29.35
CA MET A 1 -82.43 -84.50 -30.76
C MET A 1 -81.21 -83.67 -30.95
N SER A 2 -80.18 -84.33 -31.34
CA SER A 2 -79.17 -84.06 -32.37
C SER A 2 -78.36 -82.76 -32.20
N SER A 3 -77.16 -82.98 -31.86
CA SER A 3 -75.85 -82.88 -32.57
C SER A 3 -75.44 -81.44 -32.94
N SER A 4 -74.30 -81.03 -32.65
CA SER A 4 -73.09 -81.33 -33.40
C SER A 4 -71.92 -80.63 -32.75
N LEU A 5 -70.79 -81.35 -32.58
CA LEU A 5 -69.48 -80.85 -32.27
C LEU A 5 -68.95 -80.01 -33.43
N HIS A 6 -68.28 -78.88 -33.09
CA HIS A 6 -67.25 -78.37 -33.95
C HIS A 6 -66.02 -78.01 -33.11
N ASP A 7 -64.95 -78.73 -33.44
CA ASP A 7 -63.61 -78.62 -32.99
C ASP A 7 -63.00 -77.33 -33.48
N PHE A 8 -62.43 -76.52 -32.57
CA PHE A 8 -61.57 -75.35 -32.94
C PHE A 8 -60.23 -75.50 -32.33
N THR A 9 -59.30 -75.92 -33.17
CA THR A 9 -57.89 -75.99 -32.89
C THR A 9 -57.33 -74.59 -32.58
N ALA A 10 -56.87 -74.44 -31.38
CA ALA A 10 -56.23 -73.18 -30.91
C ALA A 10 -54.79 -73.07 -31.48
N HIS A 11 -54.59 -72.08 -32.36
CA HIS A 11 -53.32 -71.67 -32.83
C HIS A 11 -52.65 -70.81 -31.74
N ARG A 12 -51.55 -71.28 -31.12
CA ARG A 12 -50.73 -70.50 -30.20
C ARG A 12 -49.80 -69.55 -31.01
N PRO A 13 -49.84 -68.27 -30.78
CA PRO A 13 -48.84 -67.37 -31.32
C PRO A 13 -47.48 -67.58 -30.61
N ARG A 14 -46.39 -67.69 -31.36
CA ARG A 14 -44.98 -67.70 -30.87
C ARG A 14 -44.73 -66.41 -30.14
N MET A 15 -44.40 -66.51 -28.87
CA MET A 15 -43.81 -65.39 -28.10
C MET A 15 -42.48 -65.01 -28.76
N GLY A 16 -42.39 -63.74 -29.25
CA GLY A 16 -41.22 -63.09 -29.71
C GLY A 16 -40.21 -63.02 -28.59
N ARG A 17 -38.99 -63.33 -28.91
CA ARG A 17 -37.83 -63.30 -28.06
C ARG A 17 -37.59 -61.81 -27.60
N GLY A 18 -37.87 -61.51 -26.31
CA GLY A 18 -37.67 -60.22 -25.70
C GLY A 18 -36.25 -59.78 -25.89
N SER A 19 -36.08 -58.60 -26.46
CA SER A 19 -34.80 -57.87 -26.51
C SER A 19 -34.27 -57.65 -25.08
N GLY A 20 -33.16 -58.28 -24.76
CA GLY A 20 -32.52 -58.17 -23.50
C GLY A 20 -32.12 -56.70 -23.26
N PHE A 21 -32.88 -56.03 -22.44
CA PHE A 21 -32.50 -54.71 -21.90
C PHE A 21 -31.31 -54.94 -20.97
N VAL A 22 -30.09 -54.76 -21.50
CA VAL A 22 -28.90 -54.77 -20.69
C VAL A 22 -28.99 -53.54 -19.80
N LYS A 23 -29.48 -53.69 -18.58
CA LYS A 23 -29.32 -52.68 -17.51
C LYS A 23 -27.82 -52.53 -17.25
N LYS A 24 -27.24 -51.51 -17.87
CA LYS A 24 -25.89 -51.08 -17.60
C LYS A 24 -25.88 -50.59 -16.14
N SER A 25 -25.49 -51.49 -15.23
CA SER A 25 -25.28 -51.15 -13.83
C SER A 25 -24.16 -50.14 -13.76
N ILE A 26 -24.52 -48.86 -13.72
CA ILE A 26 -23.55 -47.77 -13.51
C ILE A 26 -22.98 -47.97 -12.11
N ASN A 27 -21.72 -48.22 -12.03
CA ASN A 27 -21.04 -48.54 -10.78
C ASN A 27 -21.02 -47.28 -9.90
N LEU A 28 -21.94 -47.14 -8.99
CA LEU A 28 -22.14 -46.00 -8.05
C LEU A 28 -20.82 -45.62 -7.33
N ARG A 29 -19.94 -46.60 -7.11
CA ARG A 29 -18.61 -46.34 -6.53
C ARG A 29 -17.73 -45.47 -7.43
N ILE A 30 -17.77 -45.67 -8.77
CA ILE A 30 -16.99 -44.87 -9.72
C ILE A 30 -17.51 -43.42 -9.74
N ILE A 31 -18.82 -43.24 -9.74
CA ILE A 31 -19.43 -41.89 -9.72
C ILE A 31 -19.08 -41.13 -8.42
N SER A 32 -19.17 -41.81 -7.27
CA SER A 32 -18.83 -41.20 -5.99
C SER A 32 -17.34 -40.79 -5.91
N THR A 33 -16.43 -41.61 -6.49
CA THR A 33 -15.00 -41.31 -6.53
C THR A 33 -14.68 -40.14 -7.46
N ILE A 34 -15.30 -40.08 -8.63
CA ILE A 34 -15.12 -38.95 -9.58
C ILE A 34 -15.66 -37.66 -8.98
N PHE A 35 -16.87 -37.71 -8.37
CA PHE A 35 -17.48 -36.54 -7.73
C PHE A 35 -16.63 -36.02 -6.55
N SER A 36 -16.13 -36.94 -5.72
CA SER A 36 -15.25 -36.60 -4.61
C SER A 36 -13.96 -35.93 -5.11
N ARG A 37 -13.34 -36.47 -6.16
CA ARG A 37 -12.11 -35.93 -6.74
C ARG A 37 -12.30 -34.53 -7.34
N SER A 38 -13.38 -34.31 -8.09
CA SER A 38 -13.75 -33.01 -8.64
C SER A 38 -14.06 -32.00 -7.55
N PHE A 39 -14.73 -32.40 -6.49
CA PHE A 39 -14.98 -31.53 -5.33
C PHE A 39 -13.71 -31.14 -4.61
N PHE A 40 -12.80 -32.09 -4.37
CA PHE A 40 -11.50 -31.78 -3.75
C PHE A 40 -10.66 -30.84 -4.61
N MET A 41 -10.61 -31.04 -5.93
CA MET A 41 -9.90 -30.12 -6.82
C MET A 41 -10.51 -28.72 -6.79
N TYR A 42 -11.83 -28.60 -6.83
CA TYR A 42 -12.50 -27.29 -6.73
C TYR A 42 -12.18 -26.56 -5.42
N VAL A 43 -12.21 -27.27 -4.29
CA VAL A 43 -11.88 -26.69 -2.98
C VAL A 43 -10.39 -26.27 -2.94
N TYR A 44 -9.52 -27.09 -3.51
CA TYR A 44 -8.09 -26.81 -3.58
C TYR A 44 -7.78 -25.57 -4.42
N ASP A 45 -8.42 -25.42 -5.58
CA ASP A 45 -8.28 -24.23 -6.43
C ASP A 45 -8.76 -22.96 -5.72
N LYS A 46 -9.87 -23.03 -5.00
CA LYS A 46 -10.36 -21.90 -4.20
C LYS A 46 -9.43 -21.55 -3.03
N MET A 47 -8.84 -22.54 -2.39
CA MET A 47 -7.83 -22.33 -1.35
C MET A 47 -6.59 -21.65 -1.91
N ILE A 48 -6.06 -22.11 -3.04
CA ILE A 48 -4.90 -21.49 -3.68
C ILE A 48 -5.21 -20.04 -4.03
N LEU A 49 -6.36 -19.76 -4.63
CA LEU A 49 -6.78 -18.41 -4.97
C LEU A 49 -6.85 -17.52 -3.72
N ALA A 50 -7.44 -18.01 -2.64
CA ALA A 50 -7.54 -17.28 -1.38
C ALA A 50 -6.14 -16.97 -0.79
N ILE A 51 -5.22 -17.94 -0.84
CA ILE A 51 -3.83 -17.76 -0.37
C ILE A 51 -3.11 -16.72 -1.24
N LEU A 52 -3.26 -16.79 -2.58
CA LEU A 52 -2.65 -15.82 -3.49
C LEU A 52 -3.18 -14.40 -3.23
N LEU A 53 -4.49 -14.25 -3.05
CA LEU A 53 -5.09 -12.96 -2.70
C LEU A 53 -4.59 -12.43 -1.35
N LEU A 54 -4.43 -13.31 -0.36
CA LEU A 54 -3.87 -12.93 0.94
C LEU A 54 -2.43 -12.45 0.79
N ILE A 55 -1.59 -13.18 0.03
CA ILE A 55 -0.19 -12.78 -0.24
C ILE A 55 -0.14 -11.42 -0.93
N ILE A 56 -0.98 -11.21 -1.96
CA ILE A 56 -1.05 -9.92 -2.68
C ILE A 56 -1.43 -8.80 -1.71
N ASN A 57 -2.46 -9.01 -0.86
CA ASN A 57 -2.86 -8.01 0.13
C ASN A 57 -1.75 -7.70 1.14
N VAL A 58 -1.02 -8.72 1.62
CA VAL A 58 0.12 -8.53 2.53
C VAL A 58 1.23 -7.74 1.83
N LEU A 59 1.56 -8.07 0.58
CA LEU A 59 2.57 -7.36 -0.20
C LEU A 59 2.16 -5.90 -0.44
N LEU A 60 0.90 -5.64 -0.79
CA LEU A 60 0.37 -4.28 -0.93
C LEU A 60 0.46 -3.53 0.41
N TYR A 61 0.04 -4.14 1.51
CA TYR A 61 0.10 -3.52 2.84
C TYR A 61 1.53 -3.15 3.26
N ILE A 62 2.50 -4.03 3.03
CA ILE A 62 3.92 -3.75 3.33
C ILE A 62 4.44 -2.62 2.44
N ASN A 63 4.06 -2.61 1.15
CA ASN A 63 4.53 -1.60 0.20
C ASN A 63 3.86 -0.23 0.36
N THR A 64 2.68 -0.18 0.99
CA THR A 64 1.95 1.09 1.24
C THR A 64 2.23 1.67 2.63
N ARG A 65 2.99 0.99 3.48
CA ARG A 65 3.40 1.56 4.76
C ARG A 65 4.29 2.78 4.53
N GLU A 66 3.95 3.85 5.22
CA GLU A 66 4.81 5.03 5.26
C GLU A 66 6.15 4.67 5.90
N PRO A 67 7.29 5.13 5.33
CA PRO A 67 8.59 4.95 5.95
C PRO A 67 8.63 5.59 7.34
N GLN A 68 9.27 4.90 8.29
CA GLN A 68 9.35 5.38 9.69
C GLN A 68 10.06 6.73 9.77
N GLU A 69 11.08 6.93 8.96
CA GLU A 69 11.84 8.17 8.86
C GLU A 69 10.95 9.36 8.53
N LEU A 70 9.99 9.17 7.61
CA LEU A 70 9.03 10.22 7.25
C LEU A 70 8.03 10.48 8.37
N THR A 71 7.58 9.43 9.05
CA THR A 71 6.69 9.56 10.21
C THR A 71 7.36 10.38 11.32
N ASP A 72 8.62 10.08 11.65
CA ASP A 72 9.40 10.79 12.65
C ASP A 72 9.61 12.26 12.27
N VAL A 73 9.93 12.53 11.01
CA VAL A 73 10.09 13.89 10.48
C VAL A 73 8.78 14.69 10.55
N ARG A 74 7.66 14.08 10.20
CA ARG A 74 6.34 14.73 10.30
C ARG A 74 5.95 15.03 11.73
N GLU A 75 6.32 14.17 12.68
CA GLU A 75 6.06 14.43 14.10
C GLU A 75 6.89 15.60 14.63
N LYS A 76 8.17 15.68 14.30
CA LYS A 76 9.01 16.84 14.58
C LYS A 76 8.45 18.11 13.95
N TYR A 77 8.00 18.06 12.70
CA TYR A 77 7.38 19.20 12.02
C TYR A 77 6.06 19.62 12.67
N ARG A 78 5.26 18.69 13.13
CA ARG A 78 4.04 18.99 13.90
C ARG A 78 4.38 19.75 15.17
N THR A 79 5.38 19.28 15.94
CA THR A 79 5.83 19.94 17.16
C THR A 79 6.30 21.39 16.90
N LEU A 80 7.06 21.61 15.83
CA LEU A 80 7.46 22.98 15.43
C LEU A 80 6.23 23.86 15.13
N ARG A 81 5.26 23.36 14.35
CA ARG A 81 4.05 24.13 14.01
C ARG A 81 3.18 24.45 15.23
N GLU A 82 3.05 23.52 16.15
CA GLU A 82 2.32 23.73 17.41
C GLU A 82 2.99 24.81 18.23
N HIS A 83 4.31 24.76 18.39
CA HIS A 83 5.08 25.79 19.09
C HIS A 83 4.92 27.18 18.45
N LEU A 84 5.03 27.30 17.12
CA LEU A 84 4.83 28.55 16.41
C LEU A 84 3.43 29.15 16.62
N LYS A 85 2.39 28.30 16.69
CA LYS A 85 1.03 28.73 16.98
C LYS A 85 0.84 29.16 18.44
N GLU A 86 1.35 28.39 19.38
CA GLU A 86 1.23 28.65 20.82
C GLU A 86 1.94 29.95 21.21
N THR A 87 3.11 30.21 20.61
CA THR A 87 3.86 31.46 20.81
C THR A 87 3.34 32.63 19.99
N ASN A 88 2.32 32.38 19.13
CA ASN A 88 1.77 33.38 18.20
C ASN A 88 2.86 34.08 17.38
N ASN A 89 3.84 33.33 16.89
CA ASN A 89 4.97 33.86 16.15
C ASN A 89 4.51 34.41 14.79
N GLN A 90 4.43 35.73 14.65
CA GLN A 90 3.92 36.40 13.46
C GLN A 90 4.89 36.33 12.27
N GLU A 91 6.19 36.21 12.52
CA GLU A 91 7.21 36.12 11.48
C GLU A 91 7.07 34.82 10.67
N PHE A 92 6.69 33.71 11.35
CA PHE A 92 6.49 32.40 10.73
C PHE A 92 5.01 31.99 10.61
N LYS A 93 4.09 32.92 10.56
CA LYS A 93 2.66 32.66 10.47
C LYS A 93 2.26 31.81 9.27
N MET A 94 2.97 31.90 8.14
CA MET A 94 2.75 31.08 6.95
C MET A 94 2.96 29.59 7.23
N LEU A 95 3.78 29.23 8.21
CA LEU A 95 4.06 27.85 8.60
C LEU A 95 3.01 27.26 9.58
N TYR A 96 2.00 28.05 10.00
CA TYR A 96 0.92 27.51 10.85
C TYR A 96 0.06 26.50 10.14
N LYS A 97 -0.13 26.67 8.82
CA LYS A 97 -0.80 25.69 7.98
C LYS A 97 0.17 24.54 7.70
N GLU A 98 -0.37 23.33 7.73
CA GLU A 98 0.40 22.16 7.35
C GLU A 98 0.73 22.20 5.86
N ILE A 99 2.00 22.06 5.55
CA ILE A 99 2.50 21.88 4.19
C ILE A 99 2.64 20.39 3.95
N PRO A 100 2.07 19.84 2.87
CA PRO A 100 2.26 18.44 2.53
C PRO A 100 3.76 18.12 2.36
N VAL A 101 4.18 16.98 2.91
CA VAL A 101 5.56 16.50 2.78
C VAL A 101 5.55 15.15 2.06
N THR A 102 6.22 15.10 0.93
CA THR A 102 6.35 13.92 0.08
C THR A 102 7.74 13.30 0.22
N ALA A 103 7.79 11.98 0.41
CA ALA A 103 9.04 11.25 0.57
C ALA A 103 9.52 10.64 -0.75
N HIS A 104 10.82 10.76 -1.00
CA HIS A 104 11.51 10.14 -2.13
C HIS A 104 12.68 9.30 -1.63
N LYS A 105 12.72 8.00 -1.95
CA LYS A 105 13.86 7.14 -1.59
C LYS A 105 15.16 7.55 -2.27
N ARG A 106 15.07 8.17 -3.44
CA ARG A 106 16.21 8.72 -4.20
C ARG A 106 15.77 9.96 -4.95
N MET A 107 16.61 10.96 -4.97
CA MET A 107 16.41 12.17 -5.74
C MET A 107 17.64 12.44 -6.61
N THR A 108 17.43 12.98 -7.80
CA THR A 108 18.52 13.32 -8.74
C THR A 108 18.72 14.82 -8.74
N GLY A 109 19.92 15.27 -8.39
CA GLY A 109 20.32 16.68 -8.46
C GLY A 109 19.99 17.53 -7.23
N SER A 110 18.95 17.16 -6.44
CA SER A 110 18.60 17.83 -5.18
C SER A 110 18.37 16.81 -4.07
N ILE A 111 18.31 17.24 -2.82
CA ILE A 111 17.97 16.43 -1.64
C ILE A 111 16.61 16.82 -1.04
N GLY A 112 16.08 17.96 -1.47
CA GLY A 112 14.75 18.47 -1.19
C GLY A 112 14.31 19.41 -2.30
N TYR A 113 13.03 19.74 -2.32
CA TYR A 113 12.44 20.78 -3.16
C TYR A 113 11.20 21.36 -2.49
N ASN A 114 10.86 22.58 -2.87
CA ASN A 114 9.67 23.28 -2.44
C ASN A 114 8.88 23.75 -3.68
N VAL A 115 7.62 23.35 -3.76
CA VAL A 115 6.72 23.77 -4.84
C VAL A 115 5.90 24.96 -4.39
N SER A 116 5.94 26.04 -5.16
CA SER A 116 5.08 27.23 -4.95
C SER A 116 5.04 27.71 -3.50
N LYS A 117 6.19 27.70 -2.83
CA LYS A 117 6.35 28.18 -1.44
C LYS A 117 5.39 27.53 -0.44
N GLY A 118 5.35 26.20 -0.46
CA GLY A 118 4.58 25.41 0.50
C GLY A 118 3.32 24.76 -0.04
N SER A 119 3.17 24.61 -1.36
CA SER A 119 2.14 23.75 -1.91
C SER A 119 2.47 22.27 -1.68
N ASP A 120 3.75 21.91 -1.78
CA ASP A 120 4.31 20.59 -1.47
C ASP A 120 5.81 20.71 -1.21
N ILE A 121 6.34 19.95 -0.27
CA ILE A 121 7.76 19.81 -0.01
C ILE A 121 8.15 18.35 -0.26
N GLY A 122 9.07 18.13 -1.20
CA GLY A 122 9.66 16.82 -1.42
C GLY A 122 10.98 16.66 -0.69
N LEU A 123 11.17 15.53 -0.01
CA LEU A 123 12.39 15.22 0.74
C LEU A 123 12.96 13.88 0.31
N CYS A 124 14.27 13.81 0.15
CA CYS A 124 14.98 12.55 0.14
C CYS A 124 14.95 11.93 1.55
N ILE A 125 14.61 10.63 1.64
CA ILE A 125 14.52 9.92 2.93
C ILE A 125 15.60 8.83 3.07
N ASP A 126 16.65 8.87 2.26
CA ASP A 126 17.78 7.94 2.34
C ASP A 126 18.84 8.47 3.33
N GLY A 127 18.49 8.46 4.62
CA GLY A 127 19.31 8.92 5.74
C GLY A 127 18.57 8.91 7.07
N GLU A 128 19.20 9.41 8.10
CA GLU A 128 18.63 9.48 9.44
C GLU A 128 17.56 10.59 9.55
N PRO A 129 16.53 10.42 10.42
CA PRO A 129 15.47 11.41 10.59
C PRO A 129 15.96 12.83 10.91
N ASN A 130 17.13 12.98 11.55
CA ASN A 130 17.72 14.29 11.87
C ASN A 130 18.24 15.01 10.63
N GLU A 131 18.85 14.27 9.71
CA GLU A 131 19.36 14.78 8.43
C GLU A 131 18.20 15.17 7.49
N ILE A 132 17.19 14.32 7.42
CA ILE A 132 15.96 14.60 6.66
C ILE A 132 15.28 15.86 7.20
N PHE A 133 15.23 16.00 8.53
CA PHE A 133 14.61 17.15 9.18
C PHE A 133 15.43 18.45 8.96
N HIS A 134 16.77 18.37 8.87
CA HIS A 134 17.60 19.50 8.43
C HIS A 134 17.16 20.05 7.06
N VAL A 135 16.96 19.14 6.09
CA VAL A 135 16.48 19.52 4.76
C VAL A 135 15.07 20.09 4.83
N LEU A 136 14.19 19.53 5.66
CA LEU A 136 12.84 20.09 5.84
C LEU A 136 12.90 21.53 6.40
N ILE A 137 13.73 21.81 7.41
CA ILE A 137 13.92 23.19 7.94
C ILE A 137 14.36 24.12 6.83
N HIS A 138 15.28 23.68 5.96
CA HIS A 138 15.74 24.46 4.81
C HIS A 138 14.58 24.77 3.83
N GLU A 139 13.77 23.78 3.49
CA GLU A 139 12.63 23.97 2.59
C GLU A 139 11.52 24.81 3.24
N LEU A 140 11.34 24.72 4.56
CA LEU A 140 10.42 25.59 5.30
C LEU A 140 10.90 27.05 5.29
N ALA A 141 12.21 27.29 5.39
CA ALA A 141 12.76 28.64 5.29
C ALA A 141 12.47 29.28 3.92
N HIS A 142 12.46 28.49 2.83
CA HIS A 142 12.03 28.98 1.52
C HIS A 142 10.56 29.44 1.46
N CYS A 143 9.70 28.93 2.35
CA CYS A 143 8.33 29.39 2.46
C CYS A 143 8.20 30.76 3.12
N THR A 144 9.22 31.21 3.83
CA THR A 144 9.19 32.45 4.67
C THR A 144 9.74 33.67 3.97
N VAL A 145 10.24 33.54 2.75
CA VAL A 145 10.82 34.63 1.94
C VAL A 145 10.16 34.68 0.56
N ASP A 146 10.15 35.85 -0.08
CA ASP A 146 9.53 36.02 -1.40
C ASP A 146 10.41 35.54 -2.55
N GLU A 147 11.71 35.64 -2.41
CA GLU A 147 12.68 35.17 -3.41
C GLU A 147 12.91 33.66 -3.32
N TYR A 148 13.42 33.07 -4.42
CA TYR A 148 13.83 31.67 -4.48
C TYR A 148 15.33 31.47 -4.20
N SER A 149 16.10 32.56 -4.10
CA SER A 149 17.53 32.53 -3.81
C SER A 149 17.77 32.39 -2.31
N HIS A 150 18.96 31.91 -1.93
CA HIS A 150 19.41 31.88 -0.55
C HIS A 150 19.93 33.27 -0.13
N SER A 151 19.00 34.22 0.04
CA SER A 151 19.24 35.58 0.47
C SER A 151 19.72 35.67 1.92
N LYS A 152 20.04 36.88 2.39
CA LYS A 152 20.32 37.10 3.82
C LYS A 152 19.10 36.80 4.70
N ASP A 153 17.90 37.15 4.22
CA ASP A 153 16.65 36.91 4.95
C ASP A 153 16.33 35.42 5.01
N PHE A 154 16.59 34.69 3.91
CA PHE A 154 16.50 33.23 3.91
C PHE A 154 17.39 32.62 5.01
N TRP A 155 18.68 32.99 5.05
CA TRP A 155 19.62 32.44 6.04
C TRP A 155 19.24 32.81 7.46
N LYS A 156 18.79 34.06 7.68
CA LYS A 156 18.27 34.50 8.98
C LYS A 156 17.10 33.60 9.43
N ASN A 157 16.13 33.42 8.58
CA ASN A 157 14.92 32.64 8.91
C ASN A 157 15.25 31.15 9.09
N PHE A 158 16.16 30.60 8.29
CA PHE A 158 16.67 29.23 8.47
C PHE A 158 17.32 29.06 9.85
N ASP A 159 18.23 29.97 10.24
CA ASP A 159 18.91 29.91 11.55
C ASP A 159 17.93 30.06 12.72
N GLU A 160 16.93 30.91 12.61
CA GLU A 160 15.89 31.06 13.62
C GLU A 160 15.04 29.80 13.76
N LEU A 161 14.56 29.21 12.66
CA LEU A 161 13.80 27.96 12.67
C LEU A 161 14.64 26.81 13.23
N ARG A 162 15.92 26.73 12.84
CA ARG A 162 16.86 25.74 13.35
C ARG A 162 17.04 25.87 14.85
N THR A 163 17.30 27.08 15.34
CA THR A 163 17.47 27.37 16.77
C THR A 163 16.25 26.99 17.57
N MET A 164 15.06 27.30 17.08
CA MET A 164 13.80 26.87 17.71
C MET A 164 13.70 25.34 17.77
N CYS A 165 14.02 24.65 16.68
CA CYS A 165 13.98 23.19 16.64
C CYS A 165 14.99 22.55 17.62
N VAL A 166 16.17 23.14 17.79
CA VAL A 166 17.15 22.72 18.80
C VAL A 166 16.60 22.93 20.21
N SER A 167 16.04 24.11 20.50
CA SER A 167 15.46 24.42 21.82
C SER A 167 14.28 23.52 22.19
N LEU A 168 13.50 23.06 21.21
CA LEU A 168 12.40 22.10 21.36
C LEU A 168 12.89 20.64 21.48
N GLY A 169 14.18 20.38 21.30
CA GLY A 169 14.76 19.04 21.34
C GLY A 169 14.37 18.15 20.15
N ILE A 170 13.82 18.74 19.09
CA ILE A 170 13.39 18.01 17.88
C ILE A 170 14.46 17.98 16.78
N TYR A 171 15.50 18.79 16.91
CA TYR A 171 16.65 18.84 16.00
C TYR A 171 17.95 18.85 16.78
N ARG A 172 18.94 18.15 16.25
CA ARG A 172 20.32 18.16 16.74
C ARG A 172 21.22 18.69 15.65
N GLU A 173 22.02 19.70 15.97
CA GLU A 173 22.95 20.32 15.02
C GLU A 173 23.90 19.31 14.38
N ILE A 174 24.21 19.55 13.10
CA ILE A 174 25.12 18.75 12.27
C ILE A 174 26.39 19.59 12.04
N PRO A 175 27.34 19.61 13.00
CA PRO A 175 28.50 20.50 12.95
C PRO A 175 29.56 20.05 11.94
N GLN A 176 29.50 18.78 11.53
CA GLN A 176 30.45 18.21 10.58
C GLN A 176 29.76 17.92 9.25
N ARG A 177 30.54 18.02 8.17
CA ARG A 177 30.10 17.71 6.83
C ARG A 177 29.67 16.25 6.74
N THR A 178 28.37 16.02 6.64
CA THR A 178 27.73 14.70 6.63
C THR A 178 27.20 14.40 5.23
N GLU A 179 27.46 13.19 4.72
CA GLU A 179 26.91 12.75 3.44
C GLU A 179 25.43 12.37 3.64
N PHE A 180 24.56 12.91 2.77
CA PHE A 180 23.14 12.67 2.78
C PHE A 180 22.58 12.67 1.35
N CYS A 181 21.95 11.59 0.92
CA CYS A 181 21.34 11.46 -0.42
C CYS A 181 22.28 11.89 -1.57
N GLY A 182 23.57 11.54 -1.49
CA GLY A 182 24.58 11.90 -2.50
C GLY A 182 25.02 13.35 -2.50
N LYS A 183 24.66 14.12 -1.49
CA LYS A 183 25.11 15.49 -1.23
C LYS A 183 25.76 15.56 0.15
N HIS A 184 26.23 16.75 0.51
CA HIS A 184 26.72 16.99 1.86
C HIS A 184 25.89 18.09 2.51
N ILE A 185 25.51 17.84 3.74
CA ILE A 185 24.81 18.78 4.62
C ILE A 185 25.70 19.15 5.80
N GLN A 186 25.53 20.34 6.31
CA GLN A 186 26.25 20.86 7.48
C GLN A 186 25.57 22.13 7.96
N ASP A 187 25.40 22.25 9.28
CA ASP A 187 25.05 23.54 9.90
C ASP A 187 26.29 24.48 9.88
N LYS A 188 26.03 25.74 9.62
CA LYS A 188 27.04 26.80 9.61
C LYS A 188 26.91 27.66 10.84
#